data_1a6c989c27b4a7af0bcc4a817f6da993
#
_entry.id   1a6c989c27b4a7af0bcc4a817f6da993
#
_cell.length_a   1.000
_cell.length_b   1.000
_cell.length_c   1.000
_cell.angle_alpha   90.00
_cell.angle_beta   90.00
_cell.angle_gamma   90.00
#
_symmetry.space_group_name_H-M   'P 1'
#
loop_
_entity.id
_entity.type
_entity.pdbx_description
1 polymer ?
#
loop_
_entity_poly.entity_id
_entity_poly.type
_entity_poly.pdbx_seq_one_letter_code
_entity_poly.pdbx_strand_id
1 'polypeptide(L)'
;MIRVFAALFPSDEAKEHLVTALRPIRDFSRQEIRWTDPDNWHLTLAFYGDQPNDAAAIRAHLAQISAFHSPLNLHLAGAGAFEHRTLWTGADGDTDNLKTLMAESVDPIQDVRPRQRAHLTIGRTGRRSRDPYAIPDIVRALSVYRGPDFNADEICLVESHLGQGRGGGSRYEIIEKFSLR
;
A
#
# COMPACT_ATOMS: atom_id res chain seq x y z
N MET A 1 -4.47 -19.82 12.22
CA MET A 1 -4.94 -18.88 11.15
C MET A 1 -4.03 -17.69 11.15
N ILE A 2 -3.56 -17.28 9.97
CA ILE A 2 -2.76 -16.07 9.73
C ILE A 2 -3.53 -15.12 8.82
N ARG A 3 -3.39 -13.80 9.04
CA ARG A 3 -4.06 -12.79 8.25
C ARG A 3 -3.09 -12.25 7.21
N VAL A 4 -3.39 -12.49 5.93
CA VAL A 4 -2.42 -12.23 4.86
C VAL A 4 -2.98 -11.35 3.72
N PHE A 5 -2.06 -10.68 3.04
CA PHE A 5 -2.30 -9.90 1.82
C PHE A 5 -1.07 -9.95 0.91
N ALA A 6 -1.27 -9.71 -0.39
CA ALA A 6 -0.19 -9.53 -1.35
C ALA A 6 0.05 -8.04 -1.61
N ALA A 7 1.32 -7.65 -1.74
CA ALA A 7 1.70 -6.26 -1.95
C ALA A 7 3.00 -6.10 -2.74
N LEU A 8 3.18 -4.90 -3.33
CA LEU A 8 4.46 -4.39 -3.82
C LEU A 8 4.98 -3.35 -2.83
N PHE A 9 6.30 -3.34 -2.61
CA PHE A 9 6.94 -2.34 -1.76
C PHE A 9 7.73 -1.34 -2.61
N PRO A 10 7.57 -0.02 -2.36
CA PRO A 10 8.43 0.98 -2.97
C PRO A 10 9.90 0.78 -2.55
N SER A 11 10.83 1.23 -3.39
CA SER A 11 12.25 1.28 -3.01
C SER A 11 12.48 2.21 -1.81
N ASP A 12 13.60 2.02 -1.12
CA ASP A 12 13.96 2.89 0.01
C ASP A 12 14.12 4.34 -0.45
N GLU A 13 14.68 4.58 -1.65
CA GLU A 13 14.76 5.92 -2.24
C GLU A 13 13.39 6.56 -2.43
N ALA A 14 12.40 5.81 -2.95
CA ALA A 14 11.03 6.31 -3.12
C ALA A 14 10.36 6.62 -1.76
N LYS A 15 10.61 5.80 -0.74
CA LYS A 15 10.12 6.07 0.63
C LYS A 15 10.76 7.31 1.24
N GLU A 16 12.09 7.44 1.16
CA GLU A 16 12.82 8.60 1.69
C GLU A 16 12.40 9.91 1.01
N HIS A 17 12.18 9.87 -0.31
CA HIS A 17 11.68 11.00 -1.06
C HIS A 17 10.28 11.43 -0.57
N LEU A 18 9.37 10.48 -0.38
CA LEU A 18 8.04 10.76 0.15
C LEU A 18 8.10 11.26 1.61
N VAL A 19 8.94 10.68 2.46
CA VAL A 19 9.19 11.19 3.84
C VAL A 19 9.58 12.66 3.81
N THR A 20 10.50 13.03 2.91
CA THR A 20 10.98 14.41 2.76
C THR A 20 9.84 15.34 2.31
N ALA A 21 9.05 14.92 1.31
CA ALA A 21 7.91 15.70 0.83
C ALA A 21 6.81 15.89 1.90
N LEU A 22 6.61 14.89 2.76
CA LEU A 22 5.62 14.94 3.85
C LEU A 22 6.08 15.74 5.07
N ARG A 23 7.38 15.98 5.25
CA ARG A 23 7.91 16.62 6.46
C ARG A 23 7.21 17.94 6.82
N PRO A 24 7.11 18.94 5.93
CA PRO A 24 6.43 20.20 6.24
C PRO A 24 4.95 19.98 6.57
N ILE A 25 4.28 19.08 5.86
CA ILE A 25 2.86 18.78 6.08
C ILE A 25 2.64 18.15 7.46
N ARG A 26 3.51 17.22 7.85
CA ARG A 26 3.46 16.55 9.17
C ARG A 26 3.64 17.52 10.32
N ASP A 27 4.47 18.53 10.16
CA ASP A 27 4.74 19.50 11.20
C ASP A 27 3.50 20.38 11.49
N PHE A 28 2.70 20.68 10.47
CA PHE A 28 1.46 21.44 10.63
C PHE A 28 0.25 20.58 11.07
N SER A 29 0.24 19.28 10.77
CA SER A 29 -0.94 18.40 10.94
C SER A 29 -0.78 17.34 12.04
N ARG A 30 0.16 17.52 12.97
CA ARG A 30 0.51 16.53 14.00
C ARG A 30 -0.66 16.02 14.84
N GLN A 31 -1.67 16.84 15.08
CA GLN A 31 -2.80 16.48 15.93
C GLN A 31 -3.96 15.86 15.15
N GLU A 32 -4.03 16.12 13.86
CA GLU A 32 -5.16 15.74 13.01
C GLU A 32 -4.94 14.40 12.30
N ILE A 33 -3.69 14.08 11.97
CA ILE A 33 -3.35 12.90 11.19
C ILE A 33 -2.49 11.93 12.00
N ARG A 34 -2.92 10.69 12.07
CA ARG A 34 -2.08 9.57 12.49
C ARG A 34 -1.34 9.03 11.25
N TRP A 35 -0.08 9.39 11.15
CA TRP A 35 0.77 9.02 10.03
C TRP A 35 1.14 7.54 10.10
N THR A 36 1.12 6.88 8.93
CA THR A 36 1.59 5.50 8.79
C THR A 36 3.12 5.49 8.86
N ASP A 37 3.68 4.50 9.55
CA ASP A 37 5.12 4.27 9.57
C ASP A 37 5.61 3.95 8.14
N PRO A 38 6.66 4.62 7.64
CA PRO A 38 7.21 4.34 6.31
C PRO A 38 7.61 2.87 6.07
N ASP A 39 7.99 2.15 7.12
CA ASP A 39 8.29 0.71 7.03
C ASP A 39 7.07 -0.13 6.66
N ASN A 40 5.87 0.39 6.91
CA ASN A 40 4.60 -0.25 6.56
C ASN A 40 4.05 0.21 5.19
N TRP A 41 4.74 1.09 4.46
CA TRP A 41 4.26 1.59 3.19
C TRP A 41 4.34 0.54 2.09
N HIS A 42 3.22 0.27 1.45
CA HIS A 42 3.09 -0.72 0.39
C HIS A 42 1.90 -0.40 -0.54
N LEU A 43 1.93 -0.96 -1.73
CA LEU A 43 0.80 -0.99 -2.67
C LEU A 43 0.14 -2.37 -2.54
N THR A 44 -1.04 -2.43 -1.95
CA THR A 44 -1.78 -3.69 -1.82
C THR A 44 -2.27 -4.17 -3.19
N LEU A 45 -1.93 -5.41 -3.54
CA LEU A 45 -2.45 -6.09 -4.74
C LEU A 45 -3.78 -6.80 -4.44
N ALA A 46 -3.81 -7.62 -3.40
CA ALA A 46 -4.99 -8.37 -2.97
C ALA A 46 -4.96 -8.62 -1.47
N PHE A 47 -6.14 -8.66 -0.86
CA PHE A 47 -6.29 -8.96 0.56
C PHE A 47 -7.05 -10.29 0.73
N TYR A 48 -6.40 -11.28 1.37
CA TYR A 48 -6.95 -12.62 1.49
C TYR A 48 -7.62 -12.90 2.85
N GLY A 49 -7.46 -11.99 3.82
CA GLY A 49 -8.03 -12.19 5.16
C GLY A 49 -7.36 -13.34 5.93
N ASP A 50 -8.14 -14.01 6.75
CA ASP A 50 -7.64 -15.10 7.60
C ASP A 50 -7.52 -16.40 6.79
N GLN A 51 -6.31 -16.95 6.73
CA GLN A 51 -5.93 -18.14 5.99
C GLN A 51 -5.40 -19.23 6.93
N PRO A 52 -5.36 -20.53 6.52
CA PRO A 52 -4.57 -21.55 7.23
C PRO A 52 -3.13 -21.06 7.43
N ASN A 53 -2.46 -21.55 8.47
CA ASN A 53 -1.14 -21.04 8.88
C ASN A 53 -0.05 -21.16 7.80
N ASP A 54 -0.18 -22.10 6.88
CA ASP A 54 0.73 -22.25 5.74
C ASP A 54 0.36 -21.39 4.53
N ALA A 55 -0.89 -20.90 4.44
CA ALA A 55 -1.44 -20.16 3.31
C ALA A 55 -1.11 -20.81 1.93
N ALA A 56 -1.07 -22.15 1.89
CA ALA A 56 -0.51 -22.91 0.76
C ALA A 56 -1.18 -22.59 -0.57
N ALA A 57 -2.51 -22.43 -0.59
CA ALA A 57 -3.26 -22.09 -1.80
C ALA A 57 -2.88 -20.72 -2.34
N ILE A 58 -2.73 -19.72 -1.46
CA ILE A 58 -2.32 -18.35 -1.84
C ILE A 58 -0.88 -18.33 -2.33
N ARG A 59 0.03 -19.07 -1.67
CA ARG A 59 1.43 -19.21 -2.12
C ARG A 59 1.52 -19.79 -3.52
N ALA A 60 0.80 -20.89 -3.79
CA ALA A 60 0.75 -21.52 -5.11
C ALA A 60 0.19 -20.56 -6.16
N HIS A 61 -0.87 -19.84 -5.85
CA HIS A 61 -1.48 -18.84 -6.75
C HIS A 61 -0.50 -17.71 -7.07
N LEU A 62 0.14 -17.09 -6.07
CA LEU A 62 1.10 -16.02 -6.28
C LEU A 62 2.35 -16.47 -7.04
N ALA A 63 2.84 -17.70 -6.79
CA ALA A 63 3.93 -18.29 -7.56
C ALA A 63 3.57 -18.48 -9.03
N GLN A 64 2.33 -18.87 -9.33
CA GLN A 64 1.83 -19.02 -10.69
C GLN A 64 1.77 -17.67 -11.41
N ILE A 65 1.09 -16.67 -10.84
CA ILE A 65 0.93 -15.38 -11.52
C ILE A 65 2.26 -14.63 -11.68
N SER A 66 3.16 -14.67 -10.69
CA SER A 66 4.45 -13.98 -10.77
C SER A 66 5.31 -14.46 -11.95
N ALA A 67 5.15 -15.71 -12.37
CA ALA A 67 5.89 -16.28 -13.50
C ALA A 67 5.50 -15.69 -14.87
N PHE A 68 4.33 -15.03 -14.96
CA PHE A 68 3.79 -14.46 -16.20
C PHE A 68 3.78 -12.93 -16.22
N HIS A 69 4.28 -12.27 -15.19
CA HIS A 69 4.37 -10.82 -15.11
C HIS A 69 5.81 -10.35 -15.06
N SER A 70 6.12 -9.36 -15.89
CA SER A 70 7.41 -8.69 -15.85
C SER A 70 7.48 -7.66 -14.72
N PRO A 71 8.68 -7.31 -14.23
CA PRO A 71 8.87 -6.19 -13.31
C PRO A 71 8.21 -4.90 -13.80
N LEU A 72 7.65 -4.12 -12.87
CA LEU A 72 6.92 -2.89 -13.16
C LEU A 72 7.78 -1.67 -12.83
N ASN A 73 7.89 -0.73 -13.75
CA ASN A 73 8.49 0.57 -13.47
C ASN A 73 7.40 1.53 -12.97
N LEU A 74 7.45 1.86 -11.71
CA LEU A 74 6.43 2.66 -11.02
C LEU A 74 7.06 3.87 -10.33
N HIS A 75 6.24 4.88 -10.05
CA HIS A 75 6.56 5.96 -9.11
C HIS A 75 5.32 6.35 -8.30
N LEU A 76 5.54 6.88 -7.11
CA LEU A 76 4.46 7.41 -6.30
C LEU A 76 4.04 8.79 -6.83
N ALA A 77 2.75 9.03 -6.98
CA ALA A 77 2.24 10.26 -7.58
C ALA A 77 0.91 10.71 -6.99
N GLY A 78 0.79 12.01 -6.80
CA GLY A 78 -0.42 12.65 -6.31
C GLY A 78 -0.87 12.15 -4.95
N ALA A 79 -2.08 12.52 -4.56
CA ALA A 79 -2.71 12.05 -3.33
C ALA A 79 -4.24 12.03 -3.46
N GLY A 80 -4.87 11.34 -2.55
CA GLY A 80 -6.31 11.28 -2.41
C GLY A 80 -6.71 10.80 -1.03
N ALA A 81 -8.02 10.67 -0.83
CA ALA A 81 -8.55 10.15 0.42
C ALA A 81 -9.76 9.25 0.18
N PHE A 82 -9.89 8.21 1.00
CA PHE A 82 -11.12 7.43 1.10
C PHE A 82 -11.94 7.95 2.28
N GLU A 83 -13.23 8.19 2.03
CA GLU A 83 -14.20 8.62 3.05
C GLU A 83 -13.73 9.83 3.89
N HIS A 84 -12.89 10.70 3.33
CA HIS A 84 -12.24 11.83 4.04
C HIS A 84 -11.48 11.40 5.32
N ARG A 85 -11.06 10.14 5.41
CA ARG A 85 -10.42 9.57 6.61
C ARG A 85 -9.11 8.88 6.36
N THR A 86 -8.94 8.21 5.23
CA THR A 86 -7.71 7.49 4.87
C THR A 86 -7.00 8.24 3.77
N LEU A 87 -5.89 8.88 4.11
CA LEU A 87 -5.03 9.62 3.19
C LEU A 87 -4.06 8.64 2.50
N TRP A 88 -3.93 8.76 1.18
CA TRP A 88 -3.06 7.91 0.38
C TRP A 88 -2.36 8.69 -0.73
N THR A 89 -1.23 8.18 -1.20
CA THR A 89 -0.60 8.54 -2.47
C THR A 89 -0.86 7.45 -3.51
N GLY A 90 -1.02 7.85 -4.77
CA GLY A 90 -1.22 6.93 -5.88
C GLY A 90 0.11 6.35 -6.39
N ALA A 91 0.01 5.43 -7.35
CA ALA A 91 1.12 4.97 -8.16
C ALA A 91 0.84 5.28 -9.63
N ASP A 92 1.88 5.64 -10.37
CA ASP A 92 1.87 5.91 -11.80
C ASP A 92 3.06 5.20 -12.48
N GLY A 93 3.15 5.22 -13.81
CA GLY A 93 4.10 4.45 -14.59
C GLY A 93 3.41 3.28 -15.31
N ASP A 94 3.85 2.06 -15.13
CA ASP A 94 3.26 0.85 -15.75
C ASP A 94 1.90 0.48 -15.15
N THR A 95 0.98 1.45 -15.10
CA THR A 95 -0.32 1.32 -14.38
C THR A 95 -1.25 0.28 -14.99
N ASP A 96 -1.19 0.01 -16.29
CA ASP A 96 -2.05 -0.99 -16.91
C ASP A 96 -1.60 -2.41 -16.54
N ASN A 97 -0.29 -2.68 -16.54
CA ASN A 97 0.27 -3.92 -16.05
C ASN A 97 0.02 -4.08 -14.53
N LEU A 98 0.13 -3.00 -13.75
CA LEU A 98 -0.21 -3.01 -12.33
C LEU A 98 -1.68 -3.38 -12.10
N LYS A 99 -2.61 -2.82 -12.87
CA LYS A 99 -4.04 -3.17 -12.78
C LYS A 99 -4.30 -4.64 -13.13
N THR A 100 -3.61 -5.15 -14.15
CA THR A 100 -3.69 -6.57 -14.53
C THR A 100 -3.16 -7.46 -13.40
N LEU A 101 -1.98 -7.15 -12.86
CA LEU A 101 -1.42 -7.87 -11.71
C LEU A 101 -2.34 -7.85 -10.50
N MET A 102 -2.95 -6.70 -10.18
CA MET A 102 -3.92 -6.58 -9.09
C MET A 102 -5.16 -7.45 -9.34
N ALA A 103 -5.69 -7.47 -10.56
CA ALA A 103 -6.87 -8.26 -10.91
C ALA A 103 -6.58 -9.77 -10.81
N GLU A 104 -5.42 -10.21 -11.26
CA GLU A 104 -5.00 -11.61 -11.22
C GLU A 104 -4.57 -12.07 -9.83
N SER A 105 -4.11 -11.15 -8.97
CA SER A 105 -3.76 -11.45 -7.57
C SER A 105 -4.97 -11.80 -6.71
N VAL A 106 -6.19 -11.44 -7.12
CA VAL A 106 -7.40 -11.77 -6.37
C VAL A 106 -7.64 -13.27 -6.41
N ASP A 107 -7.91 -13.88 -5.25
CA ASP A 107 -8.29 -15.29 -5.18
C ASP A 107 -9.62 -15.50 -5.92
N PRO A 108 -9.67 -16.35 -6.96
CA PRO A 108 -10.90 -16.59 -7.73
C PRO A 108 -12.03 -17.23 -6.90
N ILE A 109 -11.73 -17.77 -5.71
CA ILE A 109 -12.69 -18.40 -4.80
C ILE A 109 -13.21 -17.40 -3.77
N GLN A 110 -12.45 -16.37 -3.43
CA GLN A 110 -12.84 -15.32 -2.48
C GLN A 110 -13.23 -14.06 -3.24
N ASP A 111 -14.50 -13.89 -3.37
CA ASP A 111 -15.20 -12.86 -4.12
C ASP A 111 -14.61 -11.42 -4.01
N VAL A 112 -14.33 -10.94 -5.14
CA VAL A 112 -14.67 -9.71 -5.84
C VAL A 112 -15.00 -8.51 -4.94
N ARG A 113 -13.96 -7.87 -4.44
CA ARG A 113 -14.09 -6.44 -4.15
C ARG A 113 -13.91 -5.66 -5.45
N PRO A 114 -14.70 -4.57 -5.67
CA PRO A 114 -14.55 -3.76 -6.87
C PRO A 114 -13.10 -3.28 -6.99
N ARG A 115 -12.62 -3.23 -8.24
CA ARG A 115 -11.25 -2.86 -8.62
C ARG A 115 -10.77 -1.66 -7.80
N GLN A 116 -9.86 -1.89 -6.88
CA GLN A 116 -9.26 -0.83 -6.09
C GLN A 116 -8.20 -0.13 -6.93
N ARG A 117 -8.17 1.19 -6.87
CA ARG A 117 -7.06 1.97 -7.40
C ARG A 117 -5.80 1.64 -6.59
N ALA A 118 -4.68 1.37 -7.25
CA ALA A 118 -3.40 1.20 -6.59
C ALA A 118 -3.09 2.44 -5.75
N HIS A 119 -2.88 2.26 -4.46
CA HIS A 119 -2.61 3.34 -3.52
C HIS A 119 -1.73 2.85 -2.37
N LEU A 120 -0.99 3.77 -1.81
CA LEU A 120 -0.17 3.60 -0.62
C LEU A 120 -0.75 4.48 0.49
N THR A 121 -1.20 3.88 1.57
CA THR A 121 -1.77 4.62 2.71
C THR A 121 -0.66 5.33 3.48
N ILE A 122 -0.72 6.66 3.55
CA ILE A 122 0.26 7.50 4.24
C ILE A 122 -0.22 8.02 5.60
N GLY A 123 -1.52 7.98 5.86
CA GLY A 123 -2.07 8.41 7.14
C GLY A 123 -3.57 8.23 7.25
N ARG A 124 -4.09 8.47 8.43
CA ARG A 124 -5.53 8.44 8.71
C ARG A 124 -5.89 9.56 9.68
N THR A 125 -7.12 10.08 9.59
CA THR A 125 -7.61 11.04 10.60
C THR A 125 -7.55 10.42 11.98
N GLY A 126 -7.06 11.18 12.94
CA GLY A 126 -7.13 10.83 14.35
C GLY A 126 -8.59 10.76 14.83
N ARG A 127 -8.86 9.98 15.89
CA ARG A 127 -10.21 9.89 16.49
C ARG A 127 -10.70 11.24 17.04
N ARG A 128 -9.78 12.16 17.31
CA ARG A 128 -10.05 13.50 17.87
C ARG A 128 -9.89 14.61 16.84
N SER A 129 -9.69 14.27 15.57
CA SER A 129 -9.59 15.26 14.50
C SER A 129 -10.89 16.09 14.48
N ARG A 130 -10.74 17.42 14.56
CA ARG A 130 -11.85 18.37 14.52
C ARG A 130 -11.80 19.26 13.28
N ASP A 131 -10.71 19.18 12.52
CA ASP A 131 -10.53 19.99 11.32
C ASP A 131 -11.04 19.21 10.09
N PRO A 132 -12.19 19.61 9.52
CA PRO A 132 -12.74 18.96 8.33
C PRO A 132 -11.89 19.22 7.06
N TYR A 133 -11.00 20.21 7.10
CA TYR A 133 -10.16 20.60 5.96
C TYR A 133 -8.78 19.94 5.97
N ALA A 134 -8.37 19.31 7.08
CA ALA A 134 -7.04 18.72 7.22
C ALA A 134 -6.70 17.74 6.06
N ILE A 135 -7.60 16.82 5.74
CA ILE A 135 -7.40 15.89 4.61
C ILE A 135 -7.46 16.59 3.25
N PRO A 136 -8.49 17.40 2.93
CA PRO A 136 -8.54 18.14 1.66
C PRO A 136 -7.31 19.01 1.40
N ASP A 137 -6.80 19.70 2.40
CA ASP A 137 -5.64 20.58 2.26
C ASP A 137 -4.36 19.77 2.00
N ILE A 138 -4.18 18.62 2.67
CA ILE A 138 -3.05 17.73 2.41
C ILE A 138 -3.14 17.14 0.99
N VAL A 139 -4.31 16.68 0.56
CA VAL A 139 -4.53 16.18 -0.80
C VAL A 139 -4.18 17.25 -1.84
N ARG A 140 -4.59 18.50 -1.60
CA ARG A 140 -4.25 19.64 -2.48
C ARG A 140 -2.74 19.89 -2.51
N ALA A 141 -2.08 19.90 -1.35
CA ALA A 141 -0.63 20.11 -1.24
C ALA A 141 0.18 19.03 -1.98
N LEU A 142 -0.32 17.79 -1.99
CA LEU A 142 0.33 16.65 -2.65
C LEU A 142 -0.18 16.38 -4.08
N SER A 143 -1.08 17.21 -4.62
CA SER A 143 -1.71 16.96 -5.93
C SER A 143 -0.71 16.87 -7.09
N VAL A 144 0.41 17.58 -6.99
CA VAL A 144 1.49 17.61 -7.99
C VAL A 144 2.71 16.76 -7.55
N TYR A 145 2.60 16.01 -6.46
CA TYR A 145 3.68 15.16 -5.99
C TYR A 145 4.03 14.09 -7.02
N ARG A 146 5.32 13.95 -7.31
CA ARG A 146 5.90 12.86 -8.09
C ARG A 146 7.21 12.43 -7.43
N GLY A 147 7.26 11.17 -7.01
CA GLY A 147 8.46 10.52 -6.48
C GLY A 147 9.39 10.02 -7.60
N PRO A 148 10.59 9.53 -7.24
CA PRO A 148 11.47 8.84 -8.17
C PRO A 148 10.84 7.53 -8.67
N ASP A 149 11.26 7.12 -9.86
CA ASP A 149 10.88 5.82 -10.41
C ASP A 149 11.54 4.70 -9.61
N PHE A 150 10.84 3.60 -9.42
CA PHE A 150 11.36 2.39 -8.80
C PHE A 150 10.88 1.15 -9.55
N ASN A 151 11.71 0.11 -9.54
CA ASN A 151 11.39 -1.18 -10.12
C ASN A 151 10.72 -2.06 -9.06
N ALA A 152 9.46 -2.45 -9.31
CA ALA A 152 8.75 -3.41 -8.50
C ALA A 152 8.90 -4.79 -9.17
N ASP A 153 9.85 -5.59 -8.70
CA ASP A 153 10.29 -6.85 -9.29
C ASP A 153 9.85 -8.09 -8.49
N GLU A 154 9.15 -7.90 -7.39
CA GLU A 154 8.66 -9.00 -6.55
C GLU A 154 7.29 -8.72 -5.94
N ILE A 155 6.44 -9.73 -5.90
CA ILE A 155 5.23 -9.75 -5.09
C ILE A 155 5.61 -10.25 -3.71
N CYS A 156 5.24 -9.52 -2.65
CA CYS A 156 5.41 -9.94 -1.27
C CYS A 156 4.10 -10.48 -0.70
N LEU A 157 4.11 -11.69 -0.16
CA LEU A 157 3.04 -12.19 0.72
C LEU A 157 3.35 -11.73 2.13
N VAL A 158 2.42 -11.01 2.73
CA VAL A 158 2.61 -10.31 4.01
C VAL A 158 1.61 -10.80 5.03
N GLU A 159 2.10 -11.16 6.22
CA GLU A 159 1.27 -11.40 7.40
C GLU A 159 1.01 -10.09 8.16
N SER A 160 -0.25 -9.89 8.55
CA SER A 160 -0.70 -8.71 9.30
C SER A 160 -1.00 -9.07 10.75
N HIS A 161 -0.23 -8.52 11.68
CA HIS A 161 -0.41 -8.65 13.12
C HIS A 161 -1.11 -7.40 13.65
N LEU A 162 -2.44 -7.48 13.82
CA LEU A 162 -3.26 -6.35 14.26
C LEU A 162 -2.90 -5.92 15.69
N GLY A 163 -2.76 -4.61 15.89
CA GLY A 163 -2.49 -4.04 17.22
C GLY A 163 -1.04 -4.20 17.72
N GLN A 164 -0.16 -4.88 16.97
CA GLN A 164 1.22 -5.14 17.39
C GLN A 164 2.25 -4.14 16.83
N GLY A 165 1.81 -3.19 16.02
CA GLY A 165 2.66 -2.13 15.47
C GLY A 165 2.75 -0.91 16.38
N ARG A 166 3.63 0.03 16.01
CA ARG A 166 3.81 1.30 16.73
C ARG A 166 2.48 2.05 16.86
N GLY A 167 2.19 2.57 18.04
CA GLY A 167 0.96 3.30 18.33
C GLY A 167 -0.32 2.47 18.20
N GLY A 168 -0.26 1.13 18.36
CA GLY A 168 -1.41 0.22 18.24
C GLY A 168 -1.87 -0.02 16.80
N GLY A 169 -1.03 0.30 15.82
CA GLY A 169 -1.24 -0.07 14.41
C GLY A 169 -0.99 -1.53 14.13
N SER A 170 -1.03 -1.94 12.86
CA SER A 170 -0.61 -3.27 12.44
C SER A 170 0.91 -3.33 12.32
N ARG A 171 1.50 -4.49 12.67
CA ARG A 171 2.84 -4.88 12.29
C ARG A 171 2.73 -5.80 11.07
N TYR A 172 3.55 -5.57 10.07
CA TYR A 172 3.59 -6.37 8.86
C TYR A 172 4.88 -7.17 8.82
N GLU A 173 4.76 -8.42 8.38
CA GLU A 173 5.88 -9.34 8.23
C GLU A 173 5.81 -10.01 6.87
N ILE A 174 6.87 -9.82 6.05
CA ILE A 174 6.95 -10.49 4.75
C ILE A 174 7.29 -11.96 5.02
N ILE A 175 6.37 -12.85 4.66
CA ILE A 175 6.52 -14.29 4.87
C ILE A 175 7.01 -15.03 3.62
N GLU A 176 6.85 -14.42 2.43
CA GLU A 176 7.41 -14.94 1.17
C GLU A 176 7.47 -13.87 0.09
N LYS A 177 8.39 -14.04 -0.87
CA LYS A 177 8.59 -13.18 -2.03
C LYS A 177 8.54 -13.99 -3.30
N PHE A 178 7.88 -13.45 -4.34
CA PHE A 178 7.71 -14.08 -5.65
C PHE A 178 8.24 -13.11 -6.71
N SER A 179 9.33 -13.48 -7.36
CA SER A 179 9.97 -12.63 -8.39
C SER A 179 9.11 -12.57 -9.64
N LEU A 180 8.90 -11.36 -10.14
CA LEU A 180 8.34 -11.09 -11.48
C LEU A 180 9.41 -11.35 -12.53
N ARG A 181 9.04 -11.84 -13.75
CA ARG A 181 10.00 -12.33 -14.76
C ARG A 181 9.73 -11.74 -16.15
#